data_ed51ccd2635fc00782c574d2ee1ec0e9
#
_entry.id   ed51ccd2635fc00782c574d2ee1ec0e9
#
_cell.length_a   1.000
_cell.length_b   1.000
_cell.length_c   1.000
_cell.angle_alpha   90.00
_cell.angle_beta   90.00
_cell.angle_gamma   90.00
#
_symmetry.space_group_name_H-M   'P 1'
#
loop_
_entity.id
_entity.type
_entity.pdbx_description
1 polymer ?
#
loop_
_entity_poly.entity_id
_entity_poly.type
_entity_poly.pdbx_seq_one_letter_code
_entity_poly.pdbx_strand_id
1 'polypeptide(L)'
;MGWRSVTLSVDTLLMDCHDPKLLADFWCAALDYRLDHVDEEDSVIQPAAGPGWTMLFQTVPEDKIVKNRLHLDVRPSGSMAAEVSRMEQLSATAITRVDEGGSFWTVMGDPEGNEFCVLRGPEDGWSGDPA
;
A
#
# COMPACT_ATOMS: atom_id res chain seq x y z
N MET A 1 -36.02 -3.06 -12.15
CA MET A 1 -34.67 -3.07 -11.74
C MET A 1 -33.98 -1.73 -11.95
N GLY A 2 -33.43 -1.22 -10.96
CA GLY A 2 -32.89 0.12 -11.01
C GLY A 2 -31.57 0.21 -11.75
N TRP A 3 -31.50 1.11 -12.68
CA TRP A 3 -30.28 1.61 -13.25
C TRP A 3 -29.74 2.72 -12.37
N ARG A 4 -28.49 2.68 -12.08
CA ARG A 4 -27.89 3.77 -11.33
C ARG A 4 -26.72 4.33 -12.11
N SER A 5 -26.74 5.62 -12.34
CA SER A 5 -25.61 6.31 -12.92
C SER A 5 -24.61 6.59 -11.82
N VAL A 6 -23.37 6.21 -12.06
CA VAL A 6 -22.27 6.56 -11.17
C VAL A 6 -21.79 7.94 -11.59
N THR A 7 -21.92 8.91 -10.69
CA THR A 7 -21.51 10.28 -10.95
C THR A 7 -20.19 10.64 -10.26
N LEU A 8 -19.63 9.71 -9.47
CA LEU A 8 -18.38 9.92 -8.76
C LEU A 8 -17.62 8.60 -8.69
N SER A 9 -16.34 8.63 -8.98
CA SER A 9 -15.48 7.44 -8.92
C SER A 9 -14.12 7.81 -8.35
N VAL A 10 -13.43 6.81 -7.78
CA VAL A 10 -12.06 7.03 -7.32
C VAL A 10 -11.14 7.03 -8.53
N ASP A 11 -10.41 8.12 -8.70
CA ASP A 11 -9.46 8.27 -9.81
C ASP A 11 -8.06 7.84 -9.38
N THR A 12 -7.60 8.34 -8.25
CA THR A 12 -6.21 8.20 -7.81
C THR A 12 -6.15 8.08 -6.30
N LEU A 13 -5.24 7.26 -5.79
CA LEU A 13 -4.81 7.30 -4.40
C LEU A 13 -3.63 8.26 -4.32
N LEU A 14 -3.83 9.39 -3.67
CA LEU A 14 -2.79 10.39 -3.50
C LEU A 14 -2.23 10.30 -2.09
N MET A 15 -0.91 10.22 -1.99
CA MET A 15 -0.19 10.17 -0.73
C MET A 15 0.76 11.36 -0.65
N ASP A 16 0.61 12.18 0.37
CA ASP A 16 1.54 13.27 0.65
C ASP A 16 2.86 12.71 1.16
N CYS A 17 3.97 13.33 0.78
CA CYS A 17 5.29 12.83 1.13
C CYS A 17 6.34 13.93 1.07
N HIS A 18 7.58 13.59 1.43
CA HIS A 18 8.73 14.47 1.24
C HIS A 18 9.54 14.06 0.01
N ASP A 19 9.59 12.76 -0.31
CA ASP A 19 10.39 12.24 -1.41
C ASP A 19 9.53 11.38 -2.33
N PRO A 20 8.91 11.97 -3.36
CA PRO A 20 8.03 11.23 -4.26
C PRO A 20 8.70 10.03 -4.96
N LYS A 21 9.98 10.19 -5.34
CA LYS A 21 10.68 9.09 -6.01
C LYS A 21 10.94 7.92 -5.09
N LEU A 22 11.31 8.20 -3.85
CA LEU A 22 11.54 7.15 -2.85
C LEU A 22 10.28 6.30 -2.66
N LEU A 23 9.12 6.95 -2.50
CA LEU A 23 7.87 6.24 -2.34
C LEU A 23 7.42 5.53 -3.61
N ALA A 24 7.61 6.16 -4.78
CA ALA A 24 7.30 5.50 -6.04
C ALA A 24 8.13 4.23 -6.24
N ASP A 25 9.42 4.28 -5.96
CA ASP A 25 10.31 3.11 -6.07
C ASP A 25 9.87 1.99 -5.13
N PHE A 26 9.55 2.34 -3.87
CA PHE A 26 9.09 1.36 -2.90
C PHE A 26 7.77 0.70 -3.35
N TRP A 27 6.76 1.51 -3.66
CA TRP A 27 5.44 0.97 -3.98
C TRP A 27 5.39 0.26 -5.32
N CYS A 28 6.20 0.67 -6.31
CA CYS A 28 6.37 -0.09 -7.54
C CYS A 28 6.90 -1.49 -7.27
N ALA A 29 7.94 -1.60 -6.43
CA ALA A 29 8.52 -2.89 -6.08
C ALA A 29 7.55 -3.72 -5.21
N ALA A 30 6.84 -3.07 -4.29
CA ALA A 30 5.94 -3.76 -3.38
C ALA A 30 4.72 -4.34 -4.10
N LEU A 31 4.12 -3.59 -5.03
CA LEU A 31 2.84 -3.92 -5.64
C LEU A 31 2.91 -4.37 -7.10
N ASP A 32 4.11 -4.49 -7.65
CA ASP A 32 4.30 -4.74 -9.09
C ASP A 32 3.62 -3.64 -9.92
N TYR A 33 3.95 -2.41 -9.59
CA TYR A 33 3.55 -1.22 -10.34
C TYR A 33 4.72 -0.74 -11.21
N ARG A 34 4.42 0.09 -12.19
CA ARG A 34 5.41 0.74 -13.04
C ARG A 34 5.40 2.25 -12.82
N LEU A 35 6.56 2.86 -12.94
CA LEU A 35 6.68 4.31 -12.87
C LEU A 35 6.14 4.92 -14.17
N ASP A 36 5.19 5.85 -14.05
CA ASP A 36 4.58 6.53 -15.18
C ASP A 36 5.14 7.94 -15.36
N HIS A 37 5.40 8.63 -14.24
CA HIS A 37 5.95 9.98 -14.24
C HIS A 37 6.70 10.22 -12.94
N VAL A 38 7.79 10.96 -13.01
CA VAL A 38 8.53 11.42 -11.84
C VAL A 38 9.17 12.76 -12.11
N ASP A 39 9.01 13.70 -11.16
CA ASP A 39 9.78 14.93 -11.07
C ASP A 39 9.98 15.29 -9.60
N GLU A 40 10.48 16.49 -9.31
CA GLU A 40 10.77 16.91 -7.95
C GLU A 40 9.51 17.14 -7.11
N GLU A 41 8.39 17.39 -7.75
CA GLU A 41 7.14 17.72 -7.06
C GLU A 41 6.26 16.50 -6.83
N ASP A 42 6.21 15.57 -7.79
CA ASP A 42 5.37 14.39 -7.65
C ASP A 42 5.87 13.20 -8.47
N SER A 43 5.30 12.05 -8.18
CA SER A 43 5.50 10.81 -8.93
C SER A 43 4.17 10.12 -9.13
N VAL A 44 3.97 9.51 -10.29
CA VAL A 44 2.77 8.75 -10.62
C VAL A 44 3.17 7.33 -10.95
N ILE A 45 2.49 6.35 -10.35
CA ILE A 45 2.69 4.94 -10.66
C ILE A 45 1.36 4.29 -11.05
N GLN A 46 1.46 3.27 -11.89
CA GLN A 46 0.34 2.53 -12.43
C GLN A 46 0.60 1.02 -12.26
N PRO A 47 -0.44 0.18 -12.18
CA PRO A 47 -0.22 -1.26 -12.22
C PRO A 47 0.61 -1.64 -13.46
N ALA A 48 1.59 -2.53 -13.29
CA ALA A 48 2.40 -3.02 -14.40
C ALA A 48 1.54 -3.82 -15.38
N ALA A 49 0.53 -4.52 -14.86
CA ALA A 49 -0.43 -5.27 -15.66
C ALA A 49 -1.73 -5.44 -14.90
N GLY A 50 -2.85 -5.52 -15.62
CA GLY A 50 -4.16 -5.75 -15.02
C GLY A 50 -4.73 -4.51 -14.34
N PRO A 51 -5.86 -4.68 -13.64
CA PRO A 51 -6.54 -3.57 -12.98
C PRO A 51 -5.85 -3.15 -11.70
N GLY A 52 -6.13 -1.93 -11.29
CA GLY A 52 -5.61 -1.34 -10.06
C GLY A 52 -5.72 0.16 -10.15
N TRP A 53 -5.58 0.83 -9.01
CA TRP A 53 -5.69 2.28 -8.96
C TRP A 53 -4.34 2.93 -9.24
N THR A 54 -4.39 4.06 -9.95
CA THR A 54 -3.25 4.97 -10.04
C THR A 54 -2.89 5.44 -8.63
N MET A 55 -1.59 5.53 -8.36
CA MET A 55 -1.10 6.16 -7.13
C MET A 55 -0.25 7.37 -7.49
N LEU A 56 -0.42 8.43 -6.72
CA LEU A 56 0.35 9.65 -6.90
C LEU A 56 0.98 10.04 -5.56
N PHE A 57 2.27 10.34 -5.57
CA PHE A 57 3.01 10.79 -4.40
C PHE A 57 3.38 12.25 -4.61
N GLN A 58 2.89 13.12 -3.73
CA GLN A 58 3.01 14.56 -3.88
C GLN A 58 3.81 15.16 -2.75
N THR A 59 4.80 15.98 -3.09
CA THR A 59 5.63 16.66 -2.08
C THR A 59 4.79 17.67 -1.31
N VAL A 60 4.89 17.58 0.01
CA VAL A 60 4.30 18.56 0.93
C VAL A 60 5.36 18.95 1.97
N PRO A 61 5.27 20.17 2.55
CA PRO A 61 6.23 20.58 3.57
C PRO A 61 5.99 19.96 4.95
N GLU A 62 4.78 19.50 5.23
CA GLU A 62 4.42 18.94 6.54
C GLU A 62 5.05 17.56 6.74
N ASP A 63 5.49 17.31 7.98
CA ASP A 63 5.97 15.99 8.38
C ASP A 63 4.79 15.06 8.66
N LYS A 64 5.02 13.76 8.47
CA LYS A 64 4.10 12.74 8.93
C LYS A 64 4.28 12.57 10.43
N ILE A 65 3.30 12.97 11.22
CA ILE A 65 3.39 12.96 12.70
C ILE A 65 2.43 11.95 13.30
N VAL A 66 1.15 11.96 12.87
CA VAL A 66 0.13 11.08 13.42
C VAL A 66 -0.06 9.87 12.53
N LYS A 67 -0.68 8.83 13.09
CA LYS A 67 -1.01 7.61 12.34
C LYS A 67 -1.95 7.94 11.19
N ASN A 68 -1.74 7.30 10.02
CA ASN A 68 -2.63 7.43 8.87
C ASN A 68 -4.06 7.06 9.27
N ARG A 69 -5.03 7.85 8.83
CA ARG A 69 -6.44 7.51 8.98
C ARG A 69 -6.87 6.50 7.93
N LEU A 70 -6.33 6.61 6.72
CA LEU A 70 -6.53 5.64 5.65
C LEU A 70 -5.23 4.86 5.46
N HIS A 71 -5.29 3.54 5.47
CA HIS A 71 -4.13 2.71 5.16
C HIS A 71 -4.51 1.57 4.23
N LEU A 72 -3.52 1.15 3.43
CA LEU A 72 -3.70 0.04 2.52
C LEU A 72 -3.55 -1.27 3.29
N ASP A 73 -4.44 -2.21 3.02
CA ASP A 73 -4.29 -3.60 3.43
C ASP A 73 -3.87 -4.37 2.18
N VAL A 74 -2.72 -5.04 2.25
CA VAL A 74 -2.19 -5.79 1.11
C VAL A 74 -2.20 -7.28 1.42
N ARG A 75 -2.62 -8.08 0.44
CA ARG A 75 -2.80 -9.53 0.59
C ARG A 75 -1.69 -10.28 -0.10
N PRO A 76 -0.89 -11.07 0.64
CA PRO A 76 0.12 -11.93 0.02
C PRO A 76 -0.52 -13.02 -0.84
N SER A 77 0.18 -13.44 -1.88
CA SER A 77 -0.18 -14.64 -2.62
C SER A 77 0.34 -15.92 -1.96
N GLY A 78 1.27 -15.78 -1.03
CA GLY A 78 1.88 -16.87 -0.25
C GLY A 78 1.64 -16.69 1.23
N SER A 79 2.66 -16.28 1.98
CA SER A 79 2.59 -16.08 3.43
C SER A 79 2.83 -14.63 3.82
N MET A 80 2.24 -14.25 4.96
CA MET A 80 2.48 -12.94 5.57
C MET A 80 3.97 -12.77 5.94
N ALA A 81 4.57 -13.80 6.53
CA ALA A 81 5.95 -13.71 6.99
C ALA A 81 6.93 -13.45 5.83
N ALA A 82 6.71 -14.12 4.68
CA ALA A 82 7.57 -13.92 3.52
C ALA A 82 7.45 -12.50 2.98
N GLU A 83 6.23 -11.95 2.94
CA GLU A 83 6.01 -10.60 2.42
C GLU A 83 6.46 -9.52 3.40
N VAL A 84 6.31 -9.72 4.71
CA VAL A 84 6.88 -8.81 5.71
C VAL A 84 8.40 -8.74 5.53
N SER A 85 9.06 -9.88 5.37
CA SER A 85 10.50 -9.92 5.12
C SER A 85 10.88 -9.20 3.83
N ARG A 86 10.11 -9.39 2.76
CA ARG A 86 10.35 -8.70 1.49
C ARG A 86 10.18 -7.19 1.61
N MET A 87 9.14 -6.75 2.33
CA MET A 87 8.92 -5.33 2.58
C MET A 87 10.08 -4.71 3.37
N GLU A 88 10.59 -5.42 4.37
CA GLU A 88 11.75 -4.94 5.14
C GLU A 88 12.99 -4.80 4.25
N GLN A 89 13.19 -5.71 3.32
CA GLN A 89 14.30 -5.61 2.36
C GLN A 89 14.13 -4.40 1.42
N LEU A 90 12.90 -3.96 1.20
CA LEU A 90 12.60 -2.77 0.40
C LEU A 90 12.61 -1.48 1.23
N SER A 91 13.01 -1.55 2.50
CA SER A 91 13.14 -0.42 3.43
C SER A 91 11.86 -0.03 4.16
N ALA A 92 10.86 -0.90 4.22
CA ALA A 92 9.75 -0.74 5.15
C ALA A 92 10.14 -1.21 6.55
N THR A 93 9.39 -0.78 7.55
CA THR A 93 9.63 -1.13 8.95
C THR A 93 8.40 -1.86 9.51
N ALA A 94 8.60 -3.02 10.13
CA ALA A 94 7.53 -3.71 10.84
C ALA A 94 7.27 -2.97 12.16
N ILE A 95 6.01 -2.62 12.41
CA ILE A 95 5.62 -1.84 13.60
C ILE A 95 5.05 -2.77 14.66
N THR A 96 4.03 -3.54 14.34
CA THR A 96 3.41 -4.47 15.27
C THR A 96 2.63 -5.56 14.53
N ARG A 97 2.49 -6.71 15.18
CA ARG A 97 1.60 -7.76 14.71
C ARG A 97 0.33 -7.73 15.54
N VAL A 98 -0.82 -7.82 14.87
CA VAL A 98 -2.14 -7.91 15.51
C VAL A 98 -2.70 -9.31 15.25
N ASP A 99 -3.26 -9.93 16.28
CA ASP A 99 -3.89 -11.24 16.18
C ASP A 99 -5.23 -11.17 16.90
N GLU A 100 -6.30 -11.40 16.14
CA GLU A 100 -7.66 -11.31 16.67
C GLU A 100 -8.49 -12.52 16.22
N GLY A 101 -8.56 -13.54 17.07
CA GLY A 101 -9.46 -14.66 16.84
C GLY A 101 -9.15 -15.47 15.60
N GLY A 102 -7.87 -15.66 15.27
CA GLY A 102 -7.45 -16.42 14.11
C GLY A 102 -7.22 -15.57 12.85
N SER A 103 -7.64 -14.33 12.86
CA SER A 103 -7.27 -13.35 11.85
C SER A 103 -6.05 -12.58 12.36
N PHE A 104 -5.04 -12.40 11.52
CA PHE A 104 -3.84 -11.69 11.93
C PHE A 104 -3.25 -10.92 10.75
N TRP A 105 -2.52 -9.87 11.09
CA TRP A 105 -1.84 -9.03 10.11
C TRP A 105 -0.65 -8.34 10.78
N THR A 106 0.25 -7.80 9.96
CA THR A 106 1.38 -7.01 10.44
C THR A 106 1.21 -5.57 9.96
N VAL A 107 1.23 -4.64 10.90
CA VAL A 107 1.26 -3.21 10.58
C VAL A 107 2.71 -2.84 10.28
N MET A 108 2.92 -2.21 9.12
CA MET A 108 4.23 -1.77 8.67
C MET A 108 4.21 -0.28 8.36
N GLY A 109 5.39 0.33 8.33
CA GLY A 109 5.58 1.68 7.82
C GLY A 109 6.36 1.63 6.51
N ASP A 110 5.94 2.39 5.51
CA ASP A 110 6.71 2.55 4.29
C ASP A 110 7.96 3.41 4.56
N PRO A 111 8.83 3.70 3.58
CA PRO A 111 10.07 4.46 3.83
C PRO A 111 9.87 5.86 4.44
N GLU A 112 8.69 6.43 4.36
CA GLU A 112 8.37 7.69 5.03
C GLU A 112 7.45 7.51 6.26
N GLY A 113 7.22 6.28 6.69
CA GLY A 113 6.45 5.98 7.88
C GLY A 113 4.95 5.92 7.68
N ASN A 114 4.45 5.91 6.43
CA ASN A 114 3.03 5.72 6.19
C ASN A 114 2.65 4.29 6.52
N GLU A 115 1.66 4.11 7.42
CA GLU A 115 1.25 2.79 7.86
C GLU A 115 0.45 2.06 6.78
N PHE A 116 0.77 0.78 6.61
CA PHE A 116 0.01 -0.15 5.80
C PHE A 116 0.04 -1.52 6.49
N CYS A 117 -0.86 -2.41 6.10
CA CYS A 117 -0.96 -3.72 6.73
C CYS A 117 -0.69 -4.81 5.71
N VAL A 118 0.17 -5.76 6.07
CA VAL A 118 0.34 -6.99 5.34
C VAL A 118 -0.57 -8.03 6.01
N LEU A 119 -1.53 -8.54 5.27
CA LEU A 119 -2.52 -9.49 5.75
C LEU A 119 -1.97 -10.92 5.68
N ARG A 120 -2.68 -11.86 6.29
CA ARG A 120 -2.34 -13.29 6.13
C ARG A 120 -2.64 -13.72 4.69
N GLY A 121 -1.85 -14.66 4.19
CA GLY A 121 -2.03 -15.20 2.84
C GLY A 121 -2.59 -16.62 2.87
N PRO A 122 -2.73 -17.25 1.69
CA PRO A 122 -3.21 -18.63 1.61
C PRO A 122 -2.38 -19.62 2.42
N GLU A 123 -1.08 -19.42 2.49
CA GLU A 123 -0.18 -20.29 3.28
C GLU A 123 -0.36 -20.11 4.79
N ASP A 124 -1.06 -19.07 5.20
CA ASP A 124 -1.41 -18.78 6.59
C ASP A 124 -2.84 -19.20 6.94
N GLY A 125 -3.49 -19.93 6.07
CA GLY A 125 -4.85 -20.40 6.27
C GLY A 125 -5.95 -19.47 5.79
N TRP A 126 -5.60 -18.39 5.08
CA TRP A 126 -6.61 -17.51 4.49
C TRP A 126 -7.28 -18.19 3.30
N SER A 127 -8.63 -18.18 3.28
CA SER A 127 -9.42 -18.89 2.28
C SER A 127 -10.44 -18.01 1.55
N GLY A 128 -10.21 -16.68 1.56
CA GLY A 128 -11.06 -15.75 0.81
C GLY A 128 -11.97 -14.88 1.64
N ASP A 129 -11.97 -15.03 2.97
CA ASP A 129 -12.74 -14.15 3.86
C ASP A 129 -12.03 -12.80 4.05
N PRO A 130 -12.75 -11.74 4.43
CA PRO A 130 -12.15 -10.44 4.68
C PRO A 130 -11.12 -10.50 5.81
N ALA A 131 -10.03 -9.76 5.62
CA ALA A 131 -8.95 -9.60 6.60
C ALA A 131 -8.59 -10.88 7.34
#